data_f430c1cfcffd3f0feaf668ba898d1401
#
_entry.id   f430c1cfcffd3f0feaf668ba898d1401
#
_cell.length_a   1.000
_cell.length_b   1.000
_cell.length_c   1.000
_cell.angle_alpha   90.00
_cell.angle_beta   90.00
_cell.angle_gamma   90.00
#
_symmetry.space_group_name_H-M   'P 1'
#
loop_
_entity.id
_entity.type
_entity.pdbx_description
1 polymer ?
#
loop_
_entity_poly.entity_id
_entity_poly.type
_entity_poly.pdbx_seq_one_letter_code
_entity_poly.pdbx_strand_id
1 'polypeptide(L)'
;ALYRRYRPETFDEVIGEDHVIEPLKRAILNNRVNHAYLFSGPRGCGKTTTARILARALNCEQGPTPTPCGTCQSCRDLACGGPGSIDVIEIDAASHGGVDDARDLRERAFFAPVHSRYKIYIIDEAHMVTPQGFNALLKLVEEPPPHVKFIFATTEPEKVIGTIRSRTHHYPFRLVPPKVLVEYLAELCGKEGIDVDHAVLPLVVRAGGGSVRDSLSVLDQLLGGAADG
;
A
#
# COMPACT_ATOMS: atom_id res chain seq x y z
N ALA A 1 15.81 10.59 -3.20
CA ALA A 1 15.35 9.57 -4.14
C ALA A 1 13.97 9.91 -4.70
N LEU A 2 13.81 9.78 -6.01
CA LEU A 2 12.54 10.08 -6.68
C LEU A 2 11.39 9.22 -6.14
N TYR A 3 11.63 7.95 -5.87
CA TYR A 3 10.61 7.06 -5.35
C TYR A 3 10.01 7.56 -4.04
N ARG A 4 10.83 8.05 -3.13
CA ARG A 4 10.34 8.58 -1.84
C ARG A 4 9.63 9.90 -2.01
N ARG A 5 10.15 10.79 -2.87
CA ARG A 5 9.60 12.12 -3.10
C ARG A 5 8.23 12.07 -3.77
N TYR A 6 8.04 11.16 -4.73
CA TYR A 6 6.83 11.03 -5.52
C TYR A 6 5.97 9.84 -5.12
N ARG A 7 6.16 9.33 -3.90
CA ARG A 7 5.29 8.29 -3.37
C ARG A 7 3.86 8.83 -3.27
N PRO A 8 2.86 8.14 -3.85
CA PRO A 8 1.47 8.58 -3.76
C PRO A 8 0.99 8.75 -2.32
N GLU A 9 0.25 9.83 -2.07
CA GLU A 9 -0.41 10.10 -0.80
C GLU A 9 -1.93 10.03 -0.92
N THR A 10 -2.46 10.03 -2.14
CA THR A 10 -3.89 9.93 -2.43
C THR A 10 -4.15 8.83 -3.44
N PHE A 11 -5.38 8.33 -3.48
CA PHE A 11 -5.77 7.31 -4.46
C PHE A 11 -5.57 7.78 -5.90
N ASP A 12 -5.81 9.06 -6.17
CA ASP A 12 -5.71 9.61 -7.54
C ASP A 12 -4.27 9.68 -8.03
N GLU A 13 -3.30 9.67 -7.13
CA GLU A 13 -1.87 9.68 -7.48
C GLU A 13 -1.32 8.29 -7.83
N VAL A 14 -2.06 7.22 -7.54
CA VAL A 14 -1.65 5.85 -7.89
C VAL A 14 -1.94 5.61 -9.38
N ILE A 15 -0.91 5.29 -10.14
CA ILE A 15 -1.02 5.13 -11.59
C ILE A 15 -1.15 3.66 -12.01
N GLY A 16 -1.89 3.43 -13.09
CA GLY A 16 -1.96 2.12 -13.73
C GLY A 16 -2.76 1.06 -13.01
N GLU A 17 -3.43 1.41 -11.88
CA GLU A 17 -4.19 0.47 -11.06
C GLU A 17 -5.66 0.90 -10.92
N ASP A 18 -6.23 1.55 -11.94
CA ASP A 18 -7.60 2.05 -11.90
C ASP A 18 -8.62 0.94 -11.60
N HIS A 19 -8.36 -0.26 -12.06
CA HIS A 19 -9.22 -1.43 -11.80
C HIS A 19 -9.28 -1.82 -10.32
N VAL A 20 -8.31 -1.37 -9.51
CA VAL A 20 -8.28 -1.53 -8.06
C VAL A 20 -8.80 -0.27 -7.38
N ILE A 21 -8.26 0.88 -7.78
CA ILE A 21 -8.50 2.15 -7.11
C ILE A 21 -9.96 2.61 -7.23
N GLU A 22 -10.56 2.53 -8.41
CA GLU A 22 -11.93 2.99 -8.62
C GLU A 22 -12.97 2.20 -7.82
N PRO A 23 -12.93 0.83 -7.82
CA PRO A 23 -13.83 0.06 -6.96
C PRO A 23 -13.61 0.34 -5.47
N LEU A 24 -12.36 0.52 -5.06
CA LEU A 24 -12.01 0.79 -3.66
C LEU A 24 -12.57 2.14 -3.21
N LYS A 25 -12.42 3.19 -4.02
CA LYS A 25 -12.98 4.52 -3.76
C LYS A 25 -14.50 4.46 -3.66
N ARG A 26 -15.16 3.74 -4.57
CA ARG A 26 -16.62 3.59 -4.56
C ARG A 26 -17.12 2.87 -3.32
N ALA A 27 -16.43 1.82 -2.89
CA ALA A 27 -16.79 1.09 -1.69
C ALA A 27 -16.74 2.00 -0.46
N ILE A 28 -15.71 2.81 -0.35
CA ILE A 28 -15.57 3.77 0.77
C ILE A 28 -16.66 4.82 0.71
N LEU A 29 -16.92 5.37 -0.48
CA LEU A 29 -17.94 6.40 -0.67
C LEU A 29 -19.34 5.90 -0.30
N ASN A 30 -19.61 4.61 -0.56
CA ASN A 30 -20.89 3.97 -0.25
C ASN A 30 -20.92 3.37 1.17
N ASN A 31 -19.96 3.73 2.00
CA ASN A 31 -19.83 3.28 3.38
C ASN A 31 -19.74 1.75 3.51
N ARG A 32 -19.11 1.12 2.54
CA ARG A 32 -18.86 -0.34 2.53
C ARG A 32 -17.40 -0.61 2.91
N VAL A 33 -17.09 -0.36 4.17
CA VAL A 33 -15.76 -0.62 4.71
C VAL A 33 -15.68 -2.06 5.18
N ASN A 34 -14.76 -2.81 4.61
CA ASN A 34 -14.55 -4.21 4.98
C ASN A 34 -13.59 -4.31 6.16
N HIS A 35 -13.64 -5.43 6.88
CA HIS A 35 -12.74 -5.67 8.00
C HIS A 35 -11.38 -6.22 7.56
N ALA A 36 -11.30 -6.78 6.37
CA ALA A 36 -10.05 -7.32 5.85
C ALA A 36 -9.95 -7.17 4.32
N TYR A 37 -8.78 -6.71 3.88
CA TYR A 37 -8.45 -6.50 2.47
C TYR A 37 -7.23 -7.34 2.12
N LEU A 38 -7.18 -7.87 0.90
CA LEU A 38 -6.01 -8.56 0.36
C LEU A 38 -5.56 -7.88 -0.92
N PHE A 39 -4.39 -7.26 -0.88
CA PHE A 39 -3.75 -6.65 -2.04
C PHE A 39 -2.69 -7.61 -2.57
N SER A 40 -2.87 -8.11 -3.77
CA SER A 40 -1.91 -9.01 -4.41
C SER A 40 -1.33 -8.39 -5.66
N GLY A 41 -0.23 -8.92 -6.12
CA GLY A 41 0.35 -8.51 -7.38
C GLY A 41 1.87 -8.36 -7.33
N PRO A 42 2.47 -8.01 -8.47
CA PRO A 42 3.92 -7.92 -8.59
C PRO A 42 4.53 -6.89 -7.63
N ARG A 43 5.78 -7.11 -7.31
CA ARG A 43 6.55 -6.20 -6.46
C ARG A 43 6.64 -4.81 -7.10
N GLY A 44 6.54 -3.77 -6.28
CA GLY A 44 6.71 -2.39 -6.73
C GLY A 44 5.54 -1.79 -7.49
N CYS A 45 4.35 -2.40 -7.41
CA CYS A 45 3.13 -1.93 -8.08
C CYS A 45 2.20 -1.13 -7.16
N GLY A 46 2.67 -0.71 -5.99
CA GLY A 46 1.93 0.20 -5.14
C GLY A 46 1.03 -0.45 -4.09
N LYS A 47 1.19 -1.74 -3.80
CA LYS A 47 0.35 -2.42 -2.80
C LYS A 47 0.49 -1.80 -1.41
N THR A 48 1.71 -1.69 -0.91
CA THR A 48 1.95 -1.14 0.43
C THR A 48 1.61 0.35 0.49
N THR A 49 1.93 1.09 -0.55
CA THR A 49 1.56 2.50 -0.68
C THR A 49 0.04 2.67 -0.64
N THR A 50 -0.69 1.87 -1.41
CA THR A 50 -2.15 1.91 -1.43
C THR A 50 -2.74 1.50 -0.08
N ALA A 51 -2.11 0.53 0.61
CA ALA A 51 -2.54 0.15 1.96
C ALA A 51 -2.46 1.34 2.92
N ARG A 52 -1.40 2.12 2.87
CA ARG A 52 -1.26 3.33 3.69
C ARG A 52 -2.28 4.40 3.33
N ILE A 53 -2.56 4.58 2.04
CA ILE A 53 -3.59 5.50 1.58
C ILE A 53 -4.97 5.05 2.08
N LEU A 54 -5.26 3.76 2.02
CA LEU A 54 -6.51 3.20 2.54
C LEU A 54 -6.63 3.44 4.05
N ALA A 55 -5.56 3.20 4.81
CA ALA A 55 -5.55 3.47 6.25
C ALA A 55 -5.84 4.94 6.54
N ARG A 56 -5.26 5.84 5.75
CA ARG A 56 -5.49 7.28 5.85
C ARG A 56 -6.95 7.62 5.56
N ALA A 57 -7.51 7.02 4.51
CA ALA A 57 -8.92 7.22 4.12
C ALA A 57 -9.88 6.73 5.20
N LEU A 58 -9.59 5.59 5.83
CA LEU A 58 -10.43 5.01 6.87
C LEU A 58 -10.37 5.80 8.18
N ASN A 59 -9.22 6.36 8.52
CA ASN A 59 -8.98 7.04 9.80
C ASN A 59 -9.03 8.56 9.73
N CYS A 60 -9.23 9.16 8.56
CA CYS A 60 -9.44 10.60 8.46
C CYS A 60 -10.61 11.03 9.37
N GLU A 61 -10.45 12.13 10.09
CA GLU A 61 -11.48 12.61 11.01
C GLU A 61 -12.81 12.90 10.30
N GLN A 62 -12.75 13.26 9.02
CA GLN A 62 -13.92 13.53 8.19
C GLN A 62 -14.42 12.30 7.43
N GLY A 63 -13.83 11.13 7.68
CA GLY A 63 -14.12 9.92 6.96
C GLY A 63 -14.87 8.86 7.78
N PRO A 64 -14.88 7.62 7.28
CA PRO A 64 -14.15 7.13 6.09
C PRO A 64 -14.49 7.89 4.81
N THR A 65 -13.46 8.24 4.04
CA THR A 65 -13.62 9.03 2.81
C THR A 65 -12.56 8.62 1.78
N PRO A 66 -12.93 8.55 0.47
CA PRO A 66 -11.92 8.33 -0.56
C PRO A 66 -11.01 9.55 -0.80
N THR A 67 -11.34 10.69 -0.18
CA THR A 67 -10.58 11.94 -0.28
C THR A 67 -10.18 12.43 1.11
N PRO A 68 -9.14 11.83 1.74
CA PRO A 68 -8.71 12.27 3.06
C PRO A 68 -8.39 13.77 3.10
N CYS A 69 -8.72 14.42 4.22
CA CYS A 69 -8.59 15.87 4.32
C CYS A 69 -7.15 16.39 4.28
N GLY A 70 -6.17 15.56 4.64
CA GLY A 70 -4.76 15.91 4.65
C GLY A 70 -4.32 16.79 5.82
N THR A 71 -5.25 17.30 6.60
CA THR A 71 -4.98 18.30 7.66
C THR A 71 -5.25 17.80 9.07
N CYS A 72 -6.05 16.75 9.25
CA CYS A 72 -6.29 16.20 10.59
C CYS A 72 -5.05 15.46 11.10
N GLN A 73 -5.02 15.17 12.40
CA GLN A 73 -3.87 14.51 13.02
C GLN A 73 -3.54 13.18 12.34
N SER A 74 -4.55 12.35 12.09
CA SER A 74 -4.36 11.05 11.43
C SER A 74 -3.75 11.21 10.03
N CYS A 75 -4.27 12.14 9.23
CA CYS A 75 -3.75 12.39 7.89
C CYS A 75 -2.31 12.90 7.92
N ARG A 76 -1.98 13.77 8.87
CA ARG A 76 -0.61 14.28 9.02
C ARG A 76 0.36 13.20 9.47
N ASP A 77 -0.06 12.34 10.40
CA ASP A 77 0.78 11.24 10.89
C ASP A 77 1.11 10.24 9.78
N LEU A 78 0.16 9.98 8.89
CA LEU A 78 0.29 9.01 7.81
C LEU A 78 0.81 9.61 6.50
N ALA A 79 1.10 10.91 6.46
CA ALA A 79 1.67 11.56 5.29
C ALA A 79 3.10 11.06 5.01
N CYS A 80 3.57 11.23 3.77
CA CYS A 80 4.96 10.95 3.43
C CYS A 80 5.88 11.79 4.30
N GLY A 81 6.84 11.13 4.98
CA GLY A 81 7.72 11.81 5.91
C GLY A 81 7.09 12.09 7.27
N GLY A 82 5.84 11.73 7.48
CA GLY A 82 5.19 11.85 8.78
C GLY A 82 5.68 10.80 9.77
N PRO A 83 5.39 10.98 11.07
CA PRO A 83 5.90 10.09 12.12
C PRO A 83 5.24 8.72 12.14
N GLY A 84 4.15 8.51 11.39
CA GLY A 84 3.31 7.33 11.49
C GLY A 84 2.26 7.47 12.59
N SER A 85 1.23 6.64 12.54
CA SER A 85 0.16 6.62 13.53
C SER A 85 0.33 5.43 14.48
N ILE A 86 0.09 5.63 15.77
CA ILE A 86 0.10 4.54 16.75
C ILE A 86 -1.04 3.53 16.47
N ASP A 87 -2.09 3.98 15.78
CA ASP A 87 -3.25 3.16 15.46
C ASP A 87 -3.13 2.44 14.10
N VAL A 88 -2.07 2.70 13.34
CA VAL A 88 -1.77 2.00 12.08
C VAL A 88 -0.43 1.29 12.23
N ILE A 89 -0.48 -0.03 12.34
CA ILE A 89 0.68 -0.86 12.63
C ILE A 89 1.06 -1.62 11.37
N GLU A 90 2.25 -1.34 10.83
CA GLU A 90 2.81 -2.09 9.71
C GLU A 90 3.69 -3.22 10.23
N ILE A 91 3.47 -4.43 9.71
CA ILE A 91 4.22 -5.62 10.08
C ILE A 91 4.77 -6.24 8.79
N ASP A 92 6.09 -6.42 8.75
CA ASP A 92 6.74 -7.20 7.70
C ASP A 92 6.75 -8.67 8.12
N ALA A 93 5.92 -9.48 7.50
CA ALA A 93 5.80 -10.89 7.85
C ALA A 93 7.06 -11.70 7.49
N ALA A 94 7.92 -11.20 6.61
CA ALA A 94 9.19 -11.85 6.33
C ALA A 94 10.10 -11.89 7.57
N SER A 95 9.99 -10.86 8.42
CA SER A 95 10.76 -10.75 9.68
C SER A 95 9.95 -11.15 10.90
N HIS A 96 8.63 -10.98 10.88
CA HIS A 96 7.74 -11.11 12.03
C HIS A 96 6.49 -11.96 11.71
N GLY A 97 6.66 -13.02 10.92
CA GLY A 97 5.56 -13.89 10.50
C GLY A 97 5.30 -15.11 11.37
N GLY A 98 6.00 -15.26 12.49
CA GLY A 98 5.90 -16.43 13.35
C GLY A 98 4.65 -16.43 14.24
N VAL A 99 4.44 -17.57 14.90
CA VAL A 99 3.25 -17.76 15.76
C VAL A 99 3.25 -16.82 16.96
N ASP A 100 4.43 -16.52 17.53
CA ASP A 100 4.52 -15.62 18.69
C ASP A 100 4.16 -14.18 18.31
N ASP A 101 4.60 -13.73 17.13
CA ASP A 101 4.22 -12.42 16.59
C ASP A 101 2.71 -12.33 16.37
N ALA A 102 2.12 -13.38 15.81
CA ALA A 102 0.68 -13.44 15.55
C ALA A 102 -0.14 -13.45 16.86
N ARG A 103 0.32 -14.17 17.88
CA ARG A 103 -0.34 -14.18 19.20
C ARG A 103 -0.28 -12.83 19.88
N ASP A 104 0.88 -12.15 19.79
CA ASP A 104 1.06 -10.81 20.34
C ASP A 104 0.11 -9.82 19.65
N LEU A 105 0.03 -9.86 18.32
CA LEU A 105 -0.90 -9.04 17.55
C LEU A 105 -2.34 -9.32 17.97
N ARG A 106 -2.70 -10.59 18.10
CA ARG A 106 -4.06 -11.00 18.51
C ARG A 106 -4.45 -10.43 19.85
N GLU A 107 -3.55 -10.46 20.83
CA GLU A 107 -3.81 -9.90 22.14
C GLU A 107 -3.97 -8.40 22.10
N ARG A 108 -3.11 -7.71 21.37
CA ARG A 108 -3.15 -6.23 21.25
C ARG A 108 -4.33 -5.73 20.46
N ALA A 109 -4.85 -6.52 19.52
CA ALA A 109 -5.96 -6.11 18.66
C ALA A 109 -7.25 -5.83 19.44
N PHE A 110 -7.44 -6.43 20.61
CA PHE A 110 -8.62 -6.20 21.43
C PHE A 110 -8.61 -4.83 22.12
N PHE A 111 -7.46 -4.18 22.23
CA PHE A 111 -7.39 -2.86 22.82
C PHE A 111 -7.91 -1.82 21.82
N ALA A 112 -8.63 -0.82 22.32
CA ALA A 112 -9.18 0.25 21.52
C ALA A 112 -8.08 1.09 20.84
N PRO A 113 -8.39 1.74 19.70
CA PRO A 113 -7.47 2.72 19.11
C PRO A 113 -7.21 3.86 20.09
N VAL A 114 -6.01 4.45 20.01
CA VAL A 114 -5.63 5.55 20.90
C VAL A 114 -6.21 6.88 20.43
N HIS A 115 -6.10 7.16 19.13
CA HIS A 115 -6.51 8.45 18.56
C HIS A 115 -7.52 8.33 17.41
N SER A 116 -7.46 7.24 16.65
CA SER A 116 -8.19 7.09 15.39
C SER A 116 -9.46 6.28 15.57
N ARG A 117 -10.27 6.24 14.51
CA ARG A 117 -11.51 5.44 14.48
C ARG A 117 -11.22 3.95 14.48
N TYR A 118 -10.22 3.53 13.70
CA TYR A 118 -9.86 2.12 13.54
C TYR A 118 -8.42 1.87 13.94
N LYS A 119 -8.19 0.66 14.45
CA LYS A 119 -6.88 0.08 14.63
C LYS A 119 -6.61 -0.77 13.39
N ILE A 120 -5.62 -0.35 12.59
CA ILE A 120 -5.38 -0.94 11.28
C ILE A 120 -4.03 -1.65 11.28
N TYR A 121 -4.05 -2.92 10.90
CA TYR A 121 -2.85 -3.73 10.73
C TYR A 121 -2.57 -3.91 9.23
N ILE A 122 -1.43 -3.41 8.78
CA ILE A 122 -0.94 -3.63 7.43
C ILE A 122 0.11 -4.73 7.52
N ILE A 123 -0.19 -5.89 6.96
CA ILE A 123 0.71 -7.05 7.00
C ILE A 123 1.30 -7.24 5.61
N ASP A 124 2.54 -6.79 5.45
CA ASP A 124 3.28 -6.90 4.21
C ASP A 124 3.94 -8.28 4.11
N GLU A 125 4.12 -8.76 2.90
CA GLU A 125 4.65 -10.10 2.62
C GLU A 125 3.82 -11.17 3.37
N ALA A 126 2.49 -11.05 3.30
CA ALA A 126 1.56 -11.87 4.08
C ALA A 126 1.71 -13.37 3.83
N HIS A 127 2.23 -13.78 2.66
CA HIS A 127 2.51 -15.19 2.35
C HIS A 127 3.62 -15.77 3.22
N MET A 128 4.41 -14.92 3.91
CA MET A 128 5.48 -15.34 4.81
C MET A 128 5.01 -15.63 6.23
N VAL A 129 3.75 -15.36 6.55
CA VAL A 129 3.18 -15.75 7.84
C VAL A 129 3.12 -17.28 7.90
N THR A 130 3.64 -17.87 8.99
CA THR A 130 3.64 -19.32 9.14
C THR A 130 2.21 -19.86 9.26
N PRO A 131 1.96 -21.16 8.95
CA PRO A 131 0.63 -21.75 9.15
C PRO A 131 0.12 -21.59 10.59
N GLN A 132 0.99 -21.74 11.58
CA GLN A 132 0.63 -21.53 12.97
C GLN A 132 0.28 -20.08 13.26
N GLY A 133 1.02 -19.13 12.64
CA GLY A 133 0.72 -17.70 12.73
C GLY A 133 -0.64 -17.36 12.15
N PHE A 134 -0.96 -17.90 10.97
CA PHE A 134 -2.28 -17.71 10.37
C PHE A 134 -3.38 -18.27 11.25
N ASN A 135 -3.19 -19.44 11.83
CA ASN A 135 -4.17 -20.04 12.73
C ASN A 135 -4.42 -19.15 13.95
N ALA A 136 -3.37 -18.53 14.48
CA ALA A 136 -3.51 -17.58 15.60
C ALA A 136 -4.31 -16.33 15.23
N LEU A 137 -4.20 -15.87 13.98
CA LEU A 137 -4.93 -14.70 13.49
C LEU A 137 -6.35 -15.02 13.00
N LEU A 138 -6.63 -16.28 12.75
CA LEU A 138 -7.87 -16.70 12.07
C LEU A 138 -9.14 -16.19 12.75
N LYS A 139 -9.19 -16.26 14.07
CA LYS A 139 -10.33 -15.78 14.85
C LYS A 139 -10.57 -14.28 14.66
N LEU A 140 -9.49 -13.50 14.65
CA LEU A 140 -9.59 -12.05 14.42
C LEU A 140 -10.09 -11.72 13.01
N VAL A 141 -9.71 -12.51 12.01
CA VAL A 141 -10.13 -12.28 10.63
C VAL A 141 -11.57 -12.76 10.41
N GLU A 142 -11.99 -13.84 11.08
CA GLU A 142 -13.36 -14.35 10.99
C GLU A 142 -14.37 -13.53 11.78
N GLU A 143 -13.99 -13.14 13.01
CA GLU A 143 -14.85 -12.38 13.92
C GLU A 143 -14.08 -11.20 14.52
N PRO A 144 -13.76 -10.18 13.68
CA PRO A 144 -12.95 -9.07 14.14
C PRO A 144 -13.74 -8.16 15.08
N PRO A 145 -13.07 -7.58 16.10
CA PRO A 145 -13.68 -6.45 16.81
C PRO A 145 -14.03 -5.33 15.81
N PRO A 146 -15.11 -4.56 16.03
CA PRO A 146 -15.54 -3.53 15.08
C PRO A 146 -14.47 -2.47 14.77
N HIS A 147 -13.54 -2.23 15.68
CA HIS A 147 -12.49 -1.23 15.54
C HIS A 147 -11.25 -1.74 14.80
N VAL A 148 -11.16 -3.04 14.49
CA VAL A 148 -9.97 -3.64 13.87
C VAL A 148 -10.17 -3.81 12.36
N LYS A 149 -9.16 -3.40 11.58
CA LYS A 149 -9.12 -3.61 10.13
C LYS A 149 -7.77 -4.22 9.77
N PHE A 150 -7.81 -5.15 8.80
CA PHE A 150 -6.60 -5.79 8.27
C PHE A 150 -6.42 -5.44 6.80
N ILE A 151 -5.18 -5.16 6.42
CA ILE A 151 -4.79 -4.99 5.02
C ILE A 151 -3.58 -5.91 4.79
N PHE A 152 -3.81 -7.01 4.08
CA PHE A 152 -2.76 -7.95 3.72
C PHE A 152 -2.21 -7.61 2.35
N ALA A 153 -0.90 -7.59 2.21
CA ALA A 153 -0.23 -7.38 0.93
C ALA A 153 0.68 -8.57 0.62
N THR A 154 0.61 -9.09 -0.59
CA THR A 154 1.39 -10.26 -0.99
C THR A 154 1.71 -10.26 -2.49
N THR A 155 2.89 -10.75 -2.84
CA THR A 155 3.25 -11.07 -4.23
C THR A 155 2.80 -12.47 -4.63
N GLU A 156 2.39 -13.31 -3.67
CA GLU A 156 2.06 -14.72 -3.89
C GLU A 156 0.73 -15.07 -3.21
N PRO A 157 -0.40 -14.62 -3.79
CA PRO A 157 -1.72 -14.80 -3.15
C PRO A 157 -2.10 -16.27 -2.98
N GLU A 158 -1.59 -17.16 -3.82
CA GLU A 158 -1.84 -18.61 -3.74
C GLU A 158 -1.22 -19.24 -2.48
N LYS A 159 -0.23 -18.58 -1.88
CA LYS A 159 0.41 -19.05 -0.64
C LYS A 159 -0.29 -18.54 0.62
N VAL A 160 -1.21 -17.59 0.46
CA VAL A 160 -2.02 -17.15 1.60
C VAL A 160 -3.10 -18.20 1.82
N ILE A 161 -3.24 -18.65 3.07
CA ILE A 161 -4.19 -19.72 3.42
C ILE A 161 -5.60 -19.39 2.94
N GLY A 162 -6.30 -20.39 2.36
CA GLY A 162 -7.60 -20.21 1.74
C GLY A 162 -8.67 -19.64 2.66
N THR A 163 -8.64 -20.00 3.94
CA THR A 163 -9.58 -19.48 4.95
C THR A 163 -9.45 -17.96 5.13
N ILE A 164 -8.23 -17.45 5.09
CA ILE A 164 -7.99 -16.00 5.16
C ILE A 164 -8.43 -15.34 3.87
N ARG A 165 -8.05 -15.91 2.71
CA ARG A 165 -8.47 -15.36 1.40
C ARG A 165 -9.99 -15.25 1.27
N SER A 166 -10.73 -16.24 1.74
CA SER A 166 -12.19 -16.23 1.65
C SER A 166 -12.85 -15.20 2.55
N ARG A 167 -12.13 -14.69 3.55
CA ARG A 167 -12.63 -13.67 4.49
C ARG A 167 -12.16 -12.26 4.15
N THR A 168 -11.39 -12.10 3.08
CA THR A 168 -10.86 -10.81 2.65
C THR A 168 -11.48 -10.36 1.34
N HIS A 169 -11.52 -9.06 1.10
CA HIS A 169 -11.79 -8.49 -0.21
C HIS A 169 -10.49 -8.42 -0.97
N HIS A 170 -10.42 -9.12 -2.10
CA HIS A 170 -9.22 -9.26 -2.90
C HIS A 170 -9.16 -8.21 -4.01
N TYR A 171 -8.08 -7.46 -4.03
CA TYR A 171 -7.78 -6.45 -5.05
C TYR A 171 -6.45 -6.80 -5.71
N PRO A 172 -6.46 -7.35 -6.95
CA PRO A 172 -5.22 -7.71 -7.64
C PRO A 172 -4.61 -6.51 -8.35
N PHE A 173 -3.36 -6.20 -8.00
CA PHE A 173 -2.56 -5.18 -8.67
C PHE A 173 -1.85 -5.79 -9.87
N ARG A 174 -1.51 -4.97 -10.86
CA ARG A 174 -0.86 -5.40 -12.09
C ARG A 174 0.37 -4.57 -12.36
N LEU A 175 1.25 -5.10 -13.21
CA LEU A 175 2.32 -4.29 -13.79
C LEU A 175 1.69 -3.13 -14.56
N VAL A 176 2.31 -1.96 -14.45
CA VAL A 176 1.81 -0.77 -15.13
C VAL A 176 2.13 -0.87 -16.62
N PRO A 177 1.17 -0.61 -17.53
CA PRO A 177 1.45 -0.63 -18.96
C PRO A 177 2.61 0.33 -19.31
N PRO A 178 3.52 -0.08 -20.21
CA PRO A 178 4.69 0.75 -20.55
C PRO A 178 4.34 2.16 -20.96
N LYS A 179 3.29 2.34 -21.76
CA LYS A 179 2.86 3.67 -22.23
C LYS A 179 2.49 4.59 -21.06
N VAL A 180 1.72 4.07 -20.10
CA VAL A 180 1.29 4.83 -18.93
C VAL A 180 2.50 5.24 -18.10
N LEU A 181 3.44 4.32 -17.92
CA LEU A 181 4.64 4.55 -17.12
C LEU A 181 5.58 5.57 -17.81
N VAL A 182 5.72 5.51 -19.13
CA VAL A 182 6.49 6.50 -19.90
C VAL A 182 5.90 7.90 -19.73
N GLU A 183 4.59 8.03 -19.85
CA GLU A 183 3.89 9.32 -19.69
C GLU A 183 4.09 9.87 -18.27
N TYR A 184 4.00 9.00 -17.27
CA TYR A 184 4.22 9.37 -15.88
C TYR A 184 5.65 9.88 -15.65
N LEU A 185 6.66 9.16 -16.14
CA LEU A 185 8.06 9.57 -15.99
C LEU A 185 8.36 10.87 -16.71
N ALA A 186 7.77 11.11 -17.89
CA ALA A 186 7.91 12.36 -18.63
C ALA A 186 7.34 13.53 -17.82
N GLU A 187 6.17 13.37 -17.25
CA GLU A 187 5.53 14.39 -16.40
C GLU A 187 6.38 14.68 -15.16
N LEU A 188 6.91 13.64 -14.54
CA LEU A 188 7.75 13.75 -13.35
C LEU A 188 9.06 14.50 -13.66
N CYS A 189 9.70 14.19 -14.79
CA CYS A 189 10.88 14.91 -15.24
C CYS A 189 10.59 16.40 -15.45
N GLY A 190 9.42 16.72 -16.00
CA GLY A 190 8.97 18.10 -16.16
C GLY A 190 8.85 18.82 -14.82
N LYS A 191 8.28 18.16 -13.82
CA LYS A 191 8.13 18.72 -12.46
C LYS A 191 9.47 18.95 -11.77
N GLU A 192 10.45 18.08 -12.04
CA GLU A 192 11.81 18.20 -11.47
C GLU A 192 12.69 19.16 -12.26
N GLY A 193 12.20 19.71 -13.37
CA GLY A 193 13.00 20.59 -14.23
C GLY A 193 14.12 19.84 -14.93
N ILE A 194 13.96 18.54 -15.17
CA ILE A 194 14.97 17.70 -15.78
C ILE A 194 14.71 17.61 -17.27
N ASP A 195 15.72 17.96 -18.08
CA ASP A 195 15.67 17.83 -19.53
C ASP A 195 16.23 16.47 -19.90
N VAL A 196 15.32 15.54 -20.22
CA VAL A 196 15.68 14.18 -20.63
C VAL A 196 15.19 13.94 -22.05
N ASP A 197 16.02 13.32 -22.88
CA ASP A 197 15.57 12.87 -24.20
C ASP A 197 14.46 11.84 -24.03
N HIS A 198 13.29 12.12 -24.57
CA HIS A 198 12.12 11.25 -24.45
C HIS A 198 12.35 9.84 -24.96
N ALA A 199 13.34 9.65 -25.88
CA ALA A 199 13.71 8.31 -26.37
C ALA A 199 14.32 7.43 -25.28
N VAL A 200 14.84 8.01 -24.19
CA VAL A 200 15.45 7.28 -23.08
C VAL A 200 14.39 6.66 -22.17
N LEU A 201 13.23 7.31 -22.02
CA LEU A 201 12.18 6.87 -21.08
C LEU A 201 11.64 5.47 -21.36
N PRO A 202 11.39 5.04 -22.63
CA PRO A 202 11.00 3.66 -22.88
C PRO A 202 12.04 2.64 -22.42
N LEU A 203 13.34 2.98 -22.50
CA LEU A 203 14.42 2.12 -22.04
C LEU A 203 14.42 1.98 -20.52
N VAL A 204 14.15 3.09 -19.81
CA VAL A 204 14.01 3.12 -18.34
C VAL A 204 12.85 2.22 -17.91
N VAL A 205 11.71 2.33 -18.58
CA VAL A 205 10.52 1.54 -18.28
C VAL A 205 10.78 0.06 -18.54
N ARG A 206 11.46 -0.29 -19.63
CA ARG A 206 11.84 -1.68 -19.92
C ARG A 206 12.74 -2.24 -18.82
N ALA A 207 13.74 -1.47 -18.39
CA ALA A 207 14.65 -1.88 -17.31
C ALA A 207 13.91 -2.05 -15.98
N GLY A 208 12.85 -1.25 -15.73
CA GLY A 208 12.03 -1.34 -14.55
C GLY A 208 10.99 -2.45 -14.56
N GLY A 209 10.79 -3.13 -15.71
CA GLY A 209 9.91 -4.30 -15.79
C GLY A 209 8.44 -4.06 -15.48
N GLY A 210 7.93 -2.83 -15.66
CA GLY A 210 6.54 -2.48 -15.37
C GLY A 210 6.29 -2.07 -13.92
N SER A 211 7.31 -2.07 -13.07
CA SER A 211 7.24 -1.60 -11.70
C SER A 211 7.52 -0.09 -11.65
N VAL A 212 6.63 0.67 -11.03
CA VAL A 212 6.81 2.11 -10.81
C VAL A 212 8.07 2.36 -9.97
N ARG A 213 8.22 1.63 -8.88
CA ARG A 213 9.35 1.76 -7.97
C ARG A 213 10.69 1.51 -8.67
N ASP A 214 10.78 0.40 -9.41
CA ASP A 214 12.01 0.02 -10.09
C ASP A 214 12.32 0.99 -11.23
N SER A 215 11.31 1.47 -11.95
CA SER A 215 11.48 2.47 -12.99
C SER A 215 12.01 3.80 -12.42
N LEU A 216 11.50 4.23 -11.28
CA LEU A 216 12.00 5.43 -10.61
C LEU A 216 13.43 5.25 -10.11
N SER A 217 13.78 4.05 -9.63
CA SER A 217 15.15 3.74 -9.21
C SER A 217 16.11 3.76 -10.39
N VAL A 218 15.73 3.21 -11.53
CA VAL A 218 16.55 3.26 -12.76
C VAL A 218 16.75 4.70 -13.22
N LEU A 219 15.68 5.49 -13.19
CA LEU A 219 15.75 6.91 -13.56
C LEU A 219 16.69 7.68 -12.63
N ASP A 220 16.60 7.44 -11.31
CA ASP A 220 17.52 8.05 -10.33
C ASP A 220 18.98 7.75 -10.65
N GLN A 221 19.29 6.50 -10.99
CA GLN A 221 20.66 6.11 -11.34
C GLN A 221 21.17 6.84 -12.58
N LEU A 222 20.31 6.98 -13.59
CA LEU A 222 20.68 7.71 -14.81
C LEU A 222 20.88 9.19 -14.55
N LEU A 223 20.04 9.80 -13.73
CA LEU A 223 20.15 11.22 -13.36
C LEU A 223 21.38 11.48 -12.52
N GLY A 224 21.73 10.56 -11.61
CA GLY A 224 22.96 10.64 -10.83
C GLY A 224 24.21 10.61 -11.72
N GLY A 225 24.21 9.76 -12.73
CA GLY A 225 25.27 9.70 -13.73
C GLY A 225 25.28 10.90 -14.66
N ALA A 226 24.12 11.41 -15.04
CA ALA A 226 23.98 12.59 -15.92
C ALA A 226 24.36 13.89 -15.23
N ALA A 227 24.19 14.00 -13.92
CA ALA A 227 24.54 15.19 -13.15
C ALA A 227 26.07 15.48 -13.20
N ASP A 228 26.86 14.46 -13.40
CA ASP A 228 28.32 14.56 -13.49
C ASP A 228 28.82 14.76 -14.93
N GLY A 229 27.93 14.66 -15.86
CA GLY A 229 28.23 14.83 -17.28
C GLY A 229 27.51 16.00 -17.89
#